data_aa5093d3e1add011daa711759f59b727
#
_entry.id   aa5093d3e1add011daa711759f59b727
#
_cell.length_a   1.000
_cell.length_b   1.000
_cell.length_c   1.000
_cell.angle_alpha   90.00
_cell.angle_beta   90.00
_cell.angle_gamma   90.00
#
_symmetry.space_group_name_H-M   'P 1'
#
loop_
_entity.id
_entity.type
_entity.pdbx_description
1 polymer ?
#
loop_
_entity_poly.entity_id
_entity_poly.type
_entity_poly.pdbx_seq_one_letter_code
_entity_poly.pdbx_strand_id
1 'polypeptide(L)'
;MRKERVRMSLRVLAINPGSTSTKIAWFTDGHEEWRETVRHDPDALAAFPSVADQFQFRLDTIAEATVSKGASLDELSSVAGRGGLVEPVPGGTYLVDDSLLKRLRMGKPWEHASNLGGILADAICRPRNLPAFIVDPVAVDEMNPIAKVTGLPDLPKVSLGHALNVKATVRRAAGDLDSPWDELNFIVAHIGGGITVCAHEKGRMTDLNNANDFGPFSPERSGGLPAGDLVRYCLESGLTEREMLRKVVGKGGLVAYTGTSDVREVKEQAAKGDRSATLAYEGMAYGVARDIGAMAAALSGRVDAILVTGGVAYDSDFVSLVQRRVQWIAPVLVYPGEDEMPALAEGAFRVLRGEERQKIYSDYATGGDR
;
A
#
# COMPACT_ATOMS: atom_id res chain seq x y z
N MET A 1 -49.77 -0.63 3.01
CA MET A 1 -48.76 -1.61 3.45
C MET A 1 -47.52 -1.42 2.57
N ARG A 2 -46.49 -0.72 3.10
CA ARG A 2 -45.17 -0.67 2.47
C ARG A 2 -44.54 -2.07 2.62
N LYS A 3 -44.29 -2.78 1.54
CA LYS A 3 -43.47 -3.99 1.54
C LYS A 3 -42.08 -3.59 2.04
N GLU A 4 -41.71 -4.00 3.25
CA GLU A 4 -40.31 -4.01 3.66
C GLU A 4 -39.55 -4.82 2.60
N ARG A 5 -38.73 -4.13 1.82
CA ARG A 5 -37.71 -4.81 1.02
C ARG A 5 -36.74 -5.46 2.03
N VAL A 6 -36.77 -6.75 2.14
CA VAL A 6 -35.70 -7.48 2.82
C VAL A 6 -34.40 -7.02 2.17
N ARG A 7 -33.62 -6.25 2.90
CA ARG A 7 -32.32 -5.77 2.44
C ARG A 7 -31.41 -7.00 2.45
N MET A 8 -31.11 -7.56 1.29
CA MET A 8 -30.14 -8.64 1.20
C MET A 8 -28.82 -8.15 1.71
N SER A 9 -28.21 -8.88 2.66
CA SER A 9 -26.88 -8.58 3.20
C SER A 9 -25.85 -8.62 2.08
N LEU A 10 -25.00 -7.59 2.02
CA LEU A 10 -23.91 -7.52 1.08
C LEU A 10 -22.71 -8.31 1.62
N ARG A 11 -22.16 -9.21 0.81
CA ARG A 11 -21.00 -10.03 1.16
C ARG A 11 -19.84 -9.76 0.22
N VAL A 12 -18.69 -9.44 0.76
CA VAL A 12 -17.48 -9.13 0.01
C VAL A 12 -16.34 -10.01 0.48
N LEU A 13 -15.66 -10.66 -0.47
CA LEU A 13 -14.39 -11.33 -0.24
C LEU A 13 -13.24 -10.38 -0.62
N ALA A 14 -12.40 -10.04 0.33
CA ALA A 14 -11.17 -9.31 0.07
C ALA A 14 -10.01 -10.30 -0.18
N ILE A 15 -9.16 -10.03 -1.17
CA ILE A 15 -8.04 -10.89 -1.57
C ILE A 15 -6.77 -10.06 -1.70
N ASN A 16 -5.72 -10.42 -0.96
CA ASN A 16 -4.41 -9.79 -1.07
C ASN A 16 -3.30 -10.84 -1.28
N PRO A 17 -2.94 -11.13 -2.53
CA PRO A 17 -1.83 -12.02 -2.85
C PRO A 17 -0.49 -11.33 -2.54
N GLY A 18 0.29 -11.92 -1.64
CA GLY A 18 1.68 -11.56 -1.37
C GLY A 18 2.66 -12.51 -2.05
N SER A 19 3.96 -12.22 -1.93
CA SER A 19 5.02 -13.06 -2.53
C SER A 19 5.03 -14.49 -1.98
N THR A 20 4.79 -14.66 -0.68
CA THR A 20 4.85 -15.96 0.03
C THR A 20 3.54 -16.36 0.69
N SER A 21 2.45 -15.62 0.47
CA SER A 21 1.16 -15.91 1.10
C SER A 21 0.01 -15.34 0.28
N THR A 22 -1.20 -15.83 0.57
CA THR A 22 -2.45 -15.20 0.12
C THR A 22 -3.28 -14.89 1.35
N LYS A 23 -3.54 -13.60 1.61
CA LYS A 23 -4.46 -13.16 2.65
C LYS A 23 -5.86 -13.06 2.05
N ILE A 24 -6.84 -13.59 2.75
CA ILE A 24 -8.25 -13.51 2.40
C ILE A 24 -9.06 -13.12 3.63
N ALA A 25 -10.13 -12.37 3.41
CA ALA A 25 -11.07 -12.04 4.49
C ALA A 25 -12.49 -11.88 3.94
N TRP A 26 -13.45 -12.35 4.69
CA TRP A 26 -14.86 -12.29 4.37
C TRP A 26 -15.56 -11.24 5.20
N PHE A 27 -16.34 -10.41 4.54
CA PHE A 27 -17.08 -9.33 5.17
C PHE A 27 -18.56 -9.42 4.84
N THR A 28 -19.41 -9.16 5.84
CA THR A 28 -20.86 -9.03 5.69
C THR A 28 -21.29 -7.65 6.17
N ASP A 29 -21.90 -6.85 5.29
CA ASP A 29 -22.38 -5.48 5.57
C ASP A 29 -21.30 -4.53 6.17
N GLY A 30 -20.02 -4.81 5.92
CA GLY A 30 -18.87 -4.05 6.42
C GLY A 30 -18.20 -4.68 7.66
N HIS A 31 -18.78 -5.71 8.25
CA HIS A 31 -18.20 -6.43 9.38
C HIS A 31 -17.37 -7.63 8.92
N GLU A 32 -16.14 -7.75 9.44
CA GLU A 32 -15.27 -8.88 9.17
C GLU A 32 -15.77 -10.11 9.92
N GLU A 33 -16.19 -11.14 9.19
CA GLU A 33 -16.62 -12.42 9.76
C GLU A 33 -15.44 -13.33 10.08
N TRP A 34 -14.49 -13.39 9.15
CA TRP A 34 -13.25 -14.15 9.31
C TRP A 34 -12.15 -13.65 8.39
N ARG A 35 -10.92 -13.93 8.78
CA ARG A 35 -9.70 -13.67 8.02
C ARG A 35 -8.80 -14.89 8.07
N GLU A 36 -8.08 -15.13 6.97
CA GLU A 36 -7.07 -16.17 6.90
C GLU A 36 -5.85 -15.70 6.12
N THR A 37 -4.69 -16.16 6.54
CA THR A 37 -3.43 -15.96 5.82
C THR A 37 -2.88 -17.34 5.48
N VAL A 38 -3.10 -17.76 4.24
CA VAL A 38 -2.55 -19.02 3.74
C VAL A 38 -1.11 -18.75 3.33
N ARG A 39 -0.17 -19.36 4.06
CA ARG A 39 1.25 -19.32 3.72
C ARG A 39 1.54 -20.40 2.70
N HIS A 40 2.30 -20.05 1.68
CA HIS A 40 2.72 -20.97 0.63
C HIS A 40 4.15 -21.44 0.89
N ASP A 41 4.39 -22.71 0.62
CA ASP A 41 5.74 -23.28 0.66
C ASP A 41 6.60 -22.58 -0.42
N PRO A 42 7.77 -22.01 -0.06
CA PRO A 42 8.67 -21.39 -1.01
C PRO A 42 9.11 -22.30 -2.17
N ASP A 43 9.31 -23.59 -1.89
CA ASP A 43 9.70 -24.57 -2.90
C ASP A 43 8.55 -24.85 -3.89
N ALA A 44 7.31 -24.90 -3.39
CA ALA A 44 6.12 -25.01 -4.23
C ALA A 44 5.95 -23.78 -5.13
N LEU A 45 6.22 -22.57 -4.60
CA LEU A 45 6.17 -21.34 -5.40
C LEU A 45 7.29 -21.23 -6.41
N ALA A 46 8.49 -21.72 -6.07
CA ALA A 46 9.65 -21.72 -6.97
C ALA A 46 9.48 -22.66 -8.18
N ALA A 47 8.55 -23.62 -8.12
CA ALA A 47 8.22 -24.50 -9.22
C ALA A 47 7.47 -23.77 -10.38
N PHE A 48 6.90 -22.60 -10.14
CA PHE A 48 6.21 -21.80 -11.16
C PHE A 48 7.21 -20.92 -11.92
N PRO A 49 7.19 -20.93 -13.27
CA PRO A 49 8.07 -20.10 -14.09
C PRO A 49 7.92 -18.60 -13.85
N SER A 50 6.70 -18.16 -13.55
CA SER A 50 6.35 -16.75 -13.32
C SER A 50 5.30 -16.60 -12.21
N VAL A 51 5.09 -15.37 -11.75
CA VAL A 51 4.01 -15.08 -10.79
C VAL A 51 2.63 -15.32 -11.42
N ALA A 52 2.49 -15.06 -12.71
CA ALA A 52 1.24 -15.29 -13.42
C ALA A 52 0.84 -16.77 -13.44
N ASP A 53 1.81 -17.69 -13.50
CA ASP A 53 1.57 -19.14 -13.49
C ASP A 53 1.02 -19.65 -12.14
N GLN A 54 1.14 -18.88 -11.06
CA GLN A 54 0.59 -19.20 -9.75
C GLN A 54 -0.94 -19.01 -9.67
N PHE A 55 -1.57 -18.53 -10.75
CA PHE A 55 -3.00 -18.16 -10.76
C PHE A 55 -3.90 -19.30 -10.29
N GLN A 56 -3.83 -20.49 -10.93
CA GLN A 56 -4.71 -21.61 -10.57
C GLN A 56 -4.46 -22.09 -9.15
N PHE A 57 -3.21 -22.26 -8.77
CA PHE A 57 -2.81 -22.65 -7.42
C PHE A 57 -3.41 -21.73 -6.35
N ARG A 58 -3.36 -20.40 -6.58
CA ARG A 58 -3.92 -19.43 -5.62
C ARG A 58 -5.44 -19.40 -5.65
N LEU A 59 -6.06 -19.62 -6.80
CA LEU A 59 -7.53 -19.72 -6.93
C LEU A 59 -8.07 -20.90 -6.13
N ASP A 60 -7.44 -22.08 -6.28
CA ASP A 60 -7.81 -23.29 -5.52
C ASP A 60 -7.63 -23.07 -4.02
N THR A 61 -6.51 -22.47 -3.61
CA THR A 61 -6.26 -22.09 -2.23
C THR A 61 -7.37 -21.22 -1.62
N ILE A 62 -7.87 -20.22 -2.39
CA ILE A 62 -8.95 -19.34 -1.95
C ILE A 62 -10.25 -20.11 -1.80
N ALA A 63 -10.56 -20.99 -2.77
CA ALA A 63 -11.77 -21.79 -2.74
C ALA A 63 -11.79 -22.76 -1.55
N GLU A 64 -10.68 -23.48 -1.31
CA GLU A 64 -10.51 -24.39 -0.19
C GLU A 64 -10.64 -23.67 1.16
N ALA A 65 -9.96 -22.54 1.32
CA ALA A 65 -10.04 -21.75 2.54
C ALA A 65 -11.46 -21.23 2.79
N THR A 66 -12.18 -20.78 1.76
CA THR A 66 -13.58 -20.34 1.88
C THR A 66 -14.48 -21.47 2.35
N VAL A 67 -14.37 -22.65 1.74
CA VAL A 67 -15.16 -23.84 2.12
C VAL A 67 -14.82 -24.28 3.56
N SER A 68 -13.56 -24.25 3.94
CA SER A 68 -13.12 -24.63 5.30
C SER A 68 -13.74 -23.77 6.41
N LYS A 69 -14.13 -22.52 6.08
CA LYS A 69 -14.84 -21.60 6.98
C LYS A 69 -16.37 -21.76 6.92
N GLY A 70 -16.87 -22.71 6.16
CA GLY A 70 -18.32 -22.94 6.00
C GLY A 70 -19.02 -21.89 5.14
N ALA A 71 -18.27 -21.09 4.37
CA ALA A 71 -18.80 -20.09 3.46
C ALA A 71 -18.86 -20.63 2.01
N SER A 72 -19.71 -20.02 1.20
CA SER A 72 -19.83 -20.35 -0.24
C SER A 72 -19.58 -19.13 -1.08
N LEU A 73 -18.75 -19.27 -2.14
CA LEU A 73 -18.50 -18.21 -3.10
C LEU A 73 -19.78 -17.77 -3.84
N ASP A 74 -20.83 -18.60 -3.83
CA ASP A 74 -22.13 -18.27 -4.46
C ASP A 74 -22.98 -17.29 -3.62
N GLU A 75 -22.55 -17.04 -2.37
CA GLU A 75 -23.20 -16.06 -1.49
C GLU A 75 -22.64 -14.64 -1.62
N LEU A 76 -21.58 -14.47 -2.41
CA LEU A 76 -20.91 -13.19 -2.58
C LEU A 76 -21.78 -12.16 -3.31
N SER A 77 -21.58 -10.90 -2.99
CA SER A 77 -22.06 -9.75 -3.77
C SER A 77 -20.92 -9.19 -4.65
N SER A 78 -19.66 -9.36 -4.25
CA SER A 78 -18.48 -8.89 -4.95
C SER A 78 -17.20 -9.50 -4.39
N VAL A 79 -16.11 -9.36 -5.13
CA VAL A 79 -14.74 -9.62 -4.65
C VAL A 79 -13.88 -8.38 -4.89
N ALA A 80 -13.10 -8.01 -3.88
CA ALA A 80 -12.11 -6.92 -3.96
C ALA A 80 -10.70 -7.49 -3.88
N GLY A 81 -9.95 -7.41 -4.99
CA GLY A 81 -8.55 -7.82 -5.04
C GLY A 81 -7.60 -6.66 -4.79
N ARG A 82 -6.41 -6.96 -4.23
CA ARG A 82 -5.32 -5.98 -4.20
C ARG A 82 -5.00 -5.54 -5.63
N GLY A 83 -4.93 -4.22 -5.85
CA GLY A 83 -4.53 -3.67 -7.13
C GLY A 83 -3.02 -3.83 -7.36
N GLY A 84 -2.67 -4.29 -8.56
CA GLY A 84 -1.30 -4.47 -8.99
C GLY A 84 -0.67 -3.22 -9.60
N LEU A 85 0.43 -3.46 -10.33
CA LEU A 85 1.14 -2.43 -11.09
C LEU A 85 0.40 -2.17 -12.40
N VAL A 86 -0.14 -0.97 -12.50
CA VAL A 86 -0.83 -0.45 -13.70
C VAL A 86 -0.23 0.92 -14.06
N GLU A 87 -0.67 1.56 -15.13
CA GLU A 87 -0.33 2.95 -15.40
C GLU A 87 -0.83 3.85 -14.26
N PRO A 88 -0.22 5.04 -14.10
CA PRO A 88 -0.67 6.03 -13.13
C PRO A 88 -2.17 6.33 -13.27
N VAL A 89 -2.92 6.18 -12.19
CA VAL A 89 -4.36 6.40 -12.14
C VAL A 89 -4.75 7.14 -10.86
N PRO A 90 -5.86 7.90 -10.83
CA PRO A 90 -6.36 8.48 -9.58
C PRO A 90 -6.82 7.39 -8.59
N GLY A 91 -6.85 7.71 -7.30
CA GLY A 91 -7.39 6.81 -6.28
C GLY A 91 -8.87 6.50 -6.48
N GLY A 92 -9.32 5.37 -5.94
CA GLY A 92 -10.72 4.92 -5.97
C GLY A 92 -10.88 3.44 -6.25
N THR A 93 -12.13 3.03 -6.42
CA THR A 93 -12.51 1.63 -6.67
C THR A 93 -12.72 1.41 -8.16
N TYR A 94 -11.91 0.53 -8.75
CA TYR A 94 -11.92 0.21 -10.18
C TYR A 94 -12.62 -1.11 -10.44
N LEU A 95 -13.57 -1.10 -11.40
CA LEU A 95 -14.13 -2.33 -11.92
C LEU A 95 -13.04 -3.11 -12.69
N VAL A 96 -12.95 -4.40 -12.40
CA VAL A 96 -12.05 -5.28 -13.15
C VAL A 96 -12.73 -5.69 -14.44
N ASP A 97 -12.53 -4.88 -15.47
CA ASP A 97 -12.99 -5.13 -16.83
C ASP A 97 -11.90 -5.77 -17.70
N ASP A 98 -12.20 -6.08 -18.96
CA ASP A 98 -11.25 -6.71 -19.86
C ASP A 98 -10.02 -5.85 -20.14
N SER A 99 -10.14 -4.51 -20.10
CA SER A 99 -9.03 -3.59 -20.27
C SER A 99 -8.05 -3.70 -19.10
N LEU A 100 -8.56 -3.64 -17.86
CA LEU A 100 -7.75 -3.78 -16.65
C LEU A 100 -7.15 -5.18 -16.55
N LEU A 101 -7.91 -6.23 -16.86
CA LEU A 101 -7.40 -7.61 -16.89
C LEU A 101 -6.23 -7.79 -17.85
N LYS A 102 -6.35 -7.24 -19.06
CA LYS A 102 -5.29 -7.26 -20.06
C LYS A 102 -4.03 -6.62 -19.47
N ARG A 103 -4.17 -5.47 -18.81
CA ARG A 103 -3.06 -4.74 -18.21
C ARG A 103 -2.40 -5.53 -17.06
N LEU A 104 -3.18 -6.07 -16.14
CA LEU A 104 -2.66 -6.85 -15.01
C LEU A 104 -1.89 -8.10 -15.46
N ARG A 105 -2.36 -8.75 -16.53
CA ARG A 105 -1.70 -9.93 -17.12
C ARG A 105 -0.38 -9.63 -17.83
N MET A 106 -0.16 -8.38 -18.25
CA MET A 106 1.10 -8.00 -18.92
C MET A 106 2.32 -8.06 -17.97
N GLY A 107 2.11 -7.93 -16.64
CA GLY A 107 3.20 -7.98 -15.66
C GLY A 107 4.27 -6.91 -15.81
N LYS A 108 3.97 -5.78 -16.45
CA LYS A 108 4.92 -4.68 -16.68
C LYS A 108 4.74 -3.56 -15.65
N PRO A 109 5.77 -2.82 -15.28
CA PRO A 109 7.18 -2.92 -15.71
C PRO A 109 7.92 -4.13 -15.13
N TRP A 110 7.37 -4.77 -14.09
CA TRP A 110 7.83 -6.04 -13.51
C TRP A 110 6.64 -6.82 -12.96
N GLU A 111 6.80 -8.14 -12.83
CA GLU A 111 5.79 -8.99 -12.20
C GLU A 111 5.75 -8.78 -10.69
N HIS A 112 4.53 -8.68 -10.16
CA HIS A 112 4.29 -8.60 -8.73
C HIS A 112 3.05 -9.42 -8.34
N ALA A 113 3.09 -10.09 -7.19
CA ALA A 113 1.99 -10.94 -6.74
C ALA A 113 0.65 -10.18 -6.64
N SER A 114 0.67 -8.89 -6.32
CA SER A 114 -0.54 -8.06 -6.28
C SER A 114 -1.28 -7.95 -7.62
N ASN A 115 -0.59 -8.19 -8.76
CA ASN A 115 -1.27 -8.21 -10.08
C ASN A 115 -2.31 -9.32 -10.16
N LEU A 116 -2.10 -10.43 -9.42
CA LEU A 116 -3.06 -11.53 -9.36
C LEU A 116 -4.35 -11.15 -8.61
N GLY A 117 -4.34 -10.13 -7.74
CA GLY A 117 -5.51 -9.79 -6.93
C GLY A 117 -6.76 -9.49 -7.77
N GLY A 118 -6.64 -8.61 -8.77
CA GLY A 118 -7.73 -8.33 -9.70
C GLY A 118 -8.09 -9.53 -10.60
N ILE A 119 -7.09 -10.29 -11.05
CA ILE A 119 -7.29 -11.47 -11.91
C ILE A 119 -8.06 -12.57 -11.15
N LEU A 120 -7.70 -12.82 -9.89
CA LEU A 120 -8.39 -13.78 -9.01
C LEU A 120 -9.81 -13.31 -8.68
N ALA A 121 -9.99 -12.01 -8.42
CA ALA A 121 -11.30 -11.41 -8.16
C ALA A 121 -12.24 -11.61 -9.35
N ASP A 122 -11.78 -11.35 -10.58
CA ASP A 122 -12.56 -11.57 -11.79
C ASP A 122 -12.90 -13.04 -12.00
N ALA A 123 -11.94 -13.95 -11.81
CA ALA A 123 -12.17 -15.39 -12.00
C ALA A 123 -13.25 -15.95 -11.05
N ILE A 124 -13.38 -15.38 -9.86
CA ILE A 124 -14.43 -15.76 -8.90
C ILE A 124 -15.78 -15.11 -9.29
N CYS A 125 -15.76 -13.83 -9.68
CA CYS A 125 -16.99 -13.05 -9.92
C CYS A 125 -17.63 -13.30 -11.29
N ARG A 126 -16.83 -13.40 -12.36
CA ARG A 126 -17.32 -13.49 -13.75
C ARG A 126 -18.29 -14.66 -14.00
N PRO A 127 -18.05 -15.90 -13.51
CA PRO A 127 -19.00 -17.00 -13.67
C PRO A 127 -20.33 -16.80 -12.93
N ARG A 128 -20.34 -15.85 -11.95
CA ARG A 128 -21.48 -15.53 -11.09
C ARG A 128 -22.21 -14.25 -11.49
N ASN A 129 -21.79 -13.59 -12.57
CA ASN A 129 -22.27 -12.27 -12.97
C ASN A 129 -22.17 -11.22 -11.84
N LEU A 130 -21.11 -11.28 -11.04
CA LEU A 130 -20.84 -10.34 -9.96
C LEU A 130 -19.75 -9.35 -10.38
N PRO A 131 -19.75 -8.10 -9.86
CA PRO A 131 -18.67 -7.16 -10.08
C PRO A 131 -17.45 -7.57 -9.29
N ALA A 132 -16.27 -7.50 -9.92
CA ALA A 132 -14.97 -7.62 -9.27
C ALA A 132 -14.28 -6.26 -9.23
N PHE A 133 -13.58 -5.95 -8.15
CA PHE A 133 -12.93 -4.65 -7.96
C PHE A 133 -11.45 -4.79 -7.58
N ILE A 134 -10.67 -3.75 -7.92
CA ILE A 134 -9.45 -3.39 -7.21
C ILE A 134 -9.63 -2.01 -6.58
N VAL A 135 -8.95 -1.75 -5.47
CA VAL A 135 -9.12 -0.52 -4.69
C VAL A 135 -7.76 0.14 -4.47
N ASP A 136 -7.68 1.43 -4.76
CA ASP A 136 -6.52 2.29 -4.52
C ASP A 136 -5.19 1.56 -4.83
N PRO A 137 -4.93 1.18 -6.10
CA PRO A 137 -3.75 0.40 -6.47
C PRO A 137 -2.45 1.16 -6.13
N VAL A 138 -1.33 0.44 -6.04
CA VAL A 138 -0.02 1.05 -5.74
C VAL A 138 0.42 2.12 -6.75
N ALA A 139 -0.18 2.11 -7.93
CA ALA A 139 0.02 3.06 -9.02
C ALA A 139 -0.84 4.33 -8.91
N VAL A 140 -1.51 4.55 -7.78
CA VAL A 140 -2.25 5.82 -7.57
C VAL A 140 -1.30 6.99 -7.69
N ASP A 141 -1.58 7.88 -8.63
CA ASP A 141 -0.83 9.11 -8.87
C ASP A 141 -1.78 10.30 -8.97
N GLU A 142 -1.87 11.04 -7.90
CA GLU A 142 -2.64 12.27 -7.77
C GLU A 142 -1.73 13.47 -7.48
N MET A 143 -0.39 13.26 -7.63
CA MET A 143 0.58 14.32 -7.36
C MET A 143 0.35 15.55 -8.22
N ASN A 144 0.49 16.70 -7.60
CA ASN A 144 0.53 17.95 -8.33
C ASN A 144 1.72 17.95 -9.32
N PRO A 145 1.60 18.49 -10.53
CA PRO A 145 2.68 18.50 -11.51
C PRO A 145 4.00 19.04 -10.96
N ILE A 146 3.93 20.08 -10.11
CA ILE A 146 5.13 20.67 -9.48
C ILE A 146 5.82 19.70 -8.52
N ALA A 147 5.08 18.80 -7.86
CA ALA A 147 5.64 17.81 -6.96
C ALA A 147 6.48 16.73 -7.69
N LYS A 148 6.31 16.58 -9.00
CA LYS A 148 7.06 15.64 -9.85
C LYS A 148 8.36 16.21 -10.38
N VAL A 149 8.56 17.52 -10.29
CA VAL A 149 9.74 18.19 -10.83
C VAL A 149 10.98 17.88 -9.98
N THR A 150 12.03 17.41 -10.64
CA THR A 150 13.38 17.25 -10.07
C THR A 150 14.36 18.18 -10.77
N GLY A 151 15.61 18.20 -10.31
CA GLY A 151 16.69 18.95 -10.98
C GLY A 151 17.13 18.34 -12.32
N LEU A 152 16.65 17.14 -12.68
CA LEU A 152 16.91 16.46 -13.94
C LEU A 152 15.59 16.11 -14.61
N PRO A 153 15.22 16.76 -15.74
CA PRO A 153 13.93 16.52 -16.40
C PRO A 153 13.69 15.05 -16.83
N ASP A 154 14.76 14.34 -17.14
CA ASP A 154 14.71 12.92 -17.54
C ASP A 154 14.44 11.95 -16.38
N LEU A 155 14.52 12.45 -15.14
CA LEU A 155 14.31 11.67 -13.90
C LEU A 155 13.24 12.31 -13.01
N PRO A 156 11.98 12.39 -13.48
CA PRO A 156 10.90 12.95 -12.67
C PRO A 156 10.59 12.08 -11.45
N LYS A 157 10.06 12.68 -10.39
CA LYS A 157 9.54 11.91 -9.25
C LYS A 157 8.29 11.13 -9.66
N VAL A 158 8.27 9.84 -9.36
CA VAL A 158 7.17 8.92 -9.68
C VAL A 158 6.42 8.56 -8.42
N SER A 159 5.09 8.56 -8.49
CA SER A 159 4.23 8.10 -7.41
C SER A 159 4.32 6.58 -7.28
N LEU A 160 4.82 6.11 -6.15
CA LEU A 160 4.81 4.71 -5.77
C LEU A 160 4.74 4.61 -4.24
N GLY A 161 3.56 4.29 -3.72
CA GLY A 161 3.33 4.34 -2.28
C GLY A 161 2.20 3.42 -1.82
N HIS A 162 1.92 3.49 -0.52
CA HIS A 162 0.91 2.67 0.14
C HIS A 162 -0.49 3.30 0.05
N ALA A 163 -0.95 3.63 -1.18
CA ALA A 163 -2.18 4.40 -1.41
C ALA A 163 -3.42 3.82 -0.71
N LEU A 164 -3.62 2.49 -0.78
CA LEU A 164 -4.74 1.81 -0.11
C LEU A 164 -4.77 2.11 1.40
N ASN A 165 -3.64 1.93 2.09
CA ASN A 165 -3.56 2.19 3.53
C ASN A 165 -3.68 3.70 3.83
N VAL A 166 -3.00 4.56 3.08
CA VAL A 166 -3.08 6.02 3.23
C VAL A 166 -4.52 6.50 3.15
N LYS A 167 -5.25 6.14 2.08
CA LYS A 167 -6.62 6.58 1.88
C LYS A 167 -7.60 5.98 2.89
N ALA A 168 -7.39 4.73 3.31
CA ALA A 168 -8.19 4.12 4.37
C ALA A 168 -7.97 4.83 5.71
N THR A 169 -6.71 5.13 6.06
CA THR A 169 -6.38 5.87 7.29
C THR A 169 -6.97 7.28 7.29
N VAL A 170 -6.92 7.97 6.16
CA VAL A 170 -7.54 9.30 5.99
C VAL A 170 -9.06 9.25 6.22
N ARG A 171 -9.75 8.28 5.63
CA ARG A 171 -11.21 8.15 5.83
C ARG A 171 -11.55 7.84 7.29
N ARG A 172 -10.77 6.98 7.94
CA ARG A 172 -10.92 6.66 9.36
C ARG A 172 -10.71 7.89 10.24
N ALA A 173 -9.61 8.62 10.03
CA ALA A 173 -9.31 9.83 10.79
C ALA A 173 -10.36 10.93 10.60
N ALA A 174 -10.86 11.10 9.39
CA ALA A 174 -11.94 12.04 9.09
C ALA A 174 -13.24 11.68 9.83
N GLY A 175 -13.57 10.37 9.90
CA GLY A 175 -14.68 9.87 10.71
C GLY A 175 -14.50 10.17 12.21
N ASP A 176 -13.29 9.95 12.74
CA ASP A 176 -12.98 10.27 14.15
C ASP A 176 -13.02 11.78 14.44
N LEU A 177 -12.81 12.62 13.43
CA LEU A 177 -12.89 14.09 13.49
C LEU A 177 -14.28 14.63 13.13
N ASP A 178 -15.25 13.74 12.86
CA ASP A 178 -16.62 14.08 12.43
C ASP A 178 -16.67 15.10 11.27
N SER A 179 -15.80 14.88 10.26
CA SER A 179 -15.64 15.78 9.13
C SER A 179 -15.51 15.00 7.81
N PRO A 180 -15.96 15.57 6.66
CA PRO A 180 -15.76 14.94 5.37
C PRO A 180 -14.27 14.79 5.05
N TRP A 181 -13.86 13.59 4.61
CA TRP A 181 -12.46 13.26 4.32
C TRP A 181 -11.84 14.07 3.17
N ASP A 182 -12.68 14.61 2.29
CA ASP A 182 -12.32 15.44 1.13
C ASP A 182 -12.36 16.94 1.42
N GLU A 183 -12.59 17.34 2.67
CA GLU A 183 -12.47 18.72 3.14
C GLU A 183 -11.21 18.96 3.98
N LEU A 184 -10.57 17.88 4.48
CA LEU A 184 -9.43 17.92 5.39
C LEU A 184 -8.09 17.74 4.66
N ASN A 185 -7.04 18.32 5.26
CA ASN A 185 -5.67 18.18 4.84
C ASN A 185 -4.88 17.39 5.86
N PHE A 186 -4.28 16.30 5.45
CA PHE A 186 -3.49 15.43 6.32
C PHE A 186 -2.06 15.28 5.81
N ILE A 187 -1.15 15.05 6.73
CA ILE A 187 0.13 14.43 6.41
C ILE A 187 0.03 12.99 6.90
N VAL A 188 0.20 12.03 6.01
CA VAL A 188 0.13 10.61 6.38
C VAL A 188 1.50 9.98 6.29
N ALA A 189 1.97 9.39 7.39
CA ALA A 189 3.19 8.61 7.45
C ALA A 189 2.83 7.12 7.67
N HIS A 190 2.82 6.34 6.58
CA HIS A 190 2.78 4.89 6.65
C HIS A 190 4.19 4.36 6.87
N ILE A 191 4.42 3.62 7.96
CA ILE A 191 5.72 3.14 8.37
C ILE A 191 5.68 1.62 8.51
N GLY A 192 6.23 0.93 7.52
CA GLY A 192 6.29 -0.53 7.43
C GLY A 192 7.63 -0.98 6.84
N GLY A 193 7.69 -2.11 6.13
CA GLY A 193 8.86 -2.55 5.39
C GLY A 193 9.34 -1.51 4.38
N GLY A 194 8.39 -0.76 3.77
CA GLY A 194 8.63 0.53 3.10
C GLY A 194 7.97 1.67 3.86
N ILE A 195 8.39 2.90 3.59
CA ILE A 195 7.83 4.11 4.20
C ILE A 195 7.24 5.01 3.13
N THR A 196 5.99 5.46 3.35
CA THR A 196 5.35 6.50 2.55
C THR A 196 4.99 7.66 3.45
N VAL A 197 5.54 8.84 3.16
CA VAL A 197 5.09 10.10 3.76
C VAL A 197 4.40 10.91 2.65
N CYS A 198 3.14 11.26 2.89
CA CYS A 198 2.26 11.82 1.88
C CYS A 198 1.59 13.10 2.36
N ALA A 199 1.56 14.13 1.52
CA ALA A 199 0.66 15.26 1.65
C ALA A 199 -0.70 14.89 1.03
N HIS A 200 -1.72 14.78 1.86
CA HIS A 200 -3.07 14.47 1.45
C HIS A 200 -3.93 15.73 1.57
N GLU A 201 -4.26 16.35 0.45
CA GLU A 201 -5.02 17.59 0.37
C GLU A 201 -6.41 17.30 -0.18
N LYS A 202 -7.44 17.49 0.64
CA LYS A 202 -8.85 17.40 0.23
C LYS A 202 -9.16 16.19 -0.65
N GLY A 203 -8.91 15.02 -0.11
CA GLY A 203 -9.19 13.75 -0.80
C GLY A 203 -8.10 13.25 -1.75
N ARG A 204 -7.02 13.99 -2.00
CA ARG A 204 -5.98 13.67 -2.98
C ARG A 204 -4.59 13.56 -2.35
N MET A 205 -3.81 12.60 -2.81
CA MET A 205 -2.39 12.45 -2.49
C MET A 205 -1.56 13.39 -3.38
N THR A 206 -1.44 14.68 -2.98
CA THR A 206 -0.88 15.74 -3.84
C THR A 206 0.64 15.79 -3.87
N ASP A 207 1.32 15.20 -2.91
CA ASP A 207 2.75 14.92 -2.88
C ASP A 207 3.04 13.70 -2.02
N LEU A 208 4.03 12.90 -2.41
CA LEU A 208 4.54 11.79 -1.61
C LEU A 208 5.95 11.41 -2.04
N ASN A 209 6.68 10.70 -1.18
CA ASN A 209 7.91 10.06 -1.58
C ASN A 209 7.63 8.77 -2.37
N ASN A 210 8.54 8.39 -3.27
CA ASN A 210 8.58 7.04 -3.82
C ASN A 210 9.14 6.10 -2.74
N ALA A 211 8.32 5.15 -2.28
CA ALA A 211 8.69 4.28 -1.16
C ALA A 211 9.86 3.33 -1.46
N ASN A 212 10.30 3.20 -2.73
CA ASN A 212 11.45 2.36 -3.10
C ASN A 212 12.76 3.14 -3.10
N ASP A 213 12.78 4.36 -3.66
CA ASP A 213 14.02 5.04 -4.06
C ASP A 213 14.16 6.44 -3.47
N PHE A 214 13.15 6.95 -2.78
CA PHE A 214 13.15 8.33 -2.28
C PHE A 214 12.49 8.44 -0.90
N GLY A 215 12.82 9.49 -0.16
CA GLY A 215 12.29 9.72 1.18
C GLY A 215 13.12 9.09 2.30
N PRO A 216 12.56 8.82 3.48
CA PRO A 216 13.29 8.26 4.60
C PRO A 216 13.66 6.80 4.30
N PHE A 217 14.80 6.35 4.81
CA PHE A 217 15.07 4.93 4.77
C PHE A 217 14.11 4.15 5.69
N SER A 218 13.85 2.91 5.34
CA SER A 218 12.92 2.03 6.02
C SER A 218 13.63 0.82 6.63
N PRO A 219 12.93 -0.13 7.25
CA PRO A 219 13.55 -1.38 7.68
C PRO A 219 14.41 -2.08 6.64
N GLU A 220 14.04 -2.08 5.35
CA GLU A 220 14.74 -2.83 4.30
C GLU A 220 15.09 -2.01 3.05
N ARG A 221 14.86 -0.68 3.05
CA ARG A 221 15.10 0.19 1.89
C ARG A 221 16.00 1.35 2.29
N SER A 222 16.92 1.72 1.40
CA SER A 222 17.90 2.78 1.65
C SER A 222 17.31 4.18 1.75
N GLY A 223 16.11 4.40 1.20
CA GLY A 223 15.60 5.76 1.00
C GLY A 223 16.47 6.57 0.06
N GLY A 224 16.32 7.88 0.11
CA GLY A 224 17.12 8.82 -0.68
C GLY A 224 18.59 8.81 -0.29
N LEU A 225 19.47 8.63 -1.26
CA LEU A 225 20.93 8.60 -1.11
C LEU A 225 21.57 9.86 -1.72
N PRO A 226 22.80 10.24 -1.29
CA PRO A 226 23.56 11.29 -1.96
C PRO A 226 23.84 10.90 -3.42
N ALA A 227 23.20 11.56 -4.37
CA ALA A 227 23.20 11.16 -5.78
C ALA A 227 24.61 11.04 -6.38
N GLY A 228 25.51 12.00 -6.09
CA GLY A 228 26.88 11.96 -6.61
C GLY A 228 27.69 10.77 -6.08
N ASP A 229 27.50 10.42 -4.80
CA ASP A 229 28.16 9.26 -4.19
C ASP A 229 27.57 7.95 -4.72
N LEU A 230 26.25 7.91 -4.92
CA LEU A 230 25.58 6.75 -5.51
C LEU A 230 26.12 6.44 -6.91
N VAL A 231 26.27 7.46 -7.77
CA VAL A 231 26.84 7.29 -9.12
C VAL A 231 28.27 6.74 -9.05
N ARG A 232 29.15 7.34 -8.22
CA ARG A 232 30.51 6.81 -8.02
C ARG A 232 30.51 5.37 -7.53
N TYR A 233 29.70 5.09 -6.52
CA TYR A 233 29.58 3.74 -5.96
C TYR A 233 29.11 2.71 -7.01
N CYS A 234 28.13 3.05 -7.85
CA CYS A 234 27.68 2.15 -8.92
C CYS A 234 28.79 1.84 -9.94
N LEU A 235 29.59 2.87 -10.31
CA LEU A 235 30.66 2.69 -11.31
C LEU A 235 31.90 1.95 -10.76
N GLU A 236 32.18 2.08 -9.47
CA GLU A 236 33.42 1.59 -8.84
C GLU A 236 33.23 0.24 -8.11
N SER A 237 32.01 -0.10 -7.69
CA SER A 237 31.75 -1.29 -6.87
C SER A 237 31.88 -2.62 -7.60
N GLY A 238 31.83 -2.63 -8.92
CA GLY A 238 31.78 -3.87 -9.73
C GLY A 238 30.48 -4.67 -9.59
N LEU A 239 29.47 -4.13 -8.88
CA LEU A 239 28.16 -4.78 -8.73
C LEU A 239 27.36 -4.66 -10.02
N THR A 240 26.61 -5.72 -10.32
CA THR A 240 25.60 -5.68 -11.38
C THR A 240 24.43 -4.79 -10.99
N GLU A 241 23.66 -4.31 -11.97
CA GLU A 241 22.42 -3.55 -11.73
C GLU A 241 21.50 -4.25 -10.73
N ARG A 242 21.27 -5.55 -10.91
CA ARG A 242 20.42 -6.36 -10.02
C ARG A 242 20.93 -6.38 -8.57
N GLU A 243 22.23 -6.49 -8.37
CA GLU A 243 22.84 -6.48 -7.04
C GLU A 243 22.74 -5.11 -6.41
N MET A 244 22.91 -4.04 -7.20
CA MET A 244 22.79 -2.67 -6.72
C MET A 244 21.34 -2.35 -6.34
N LEU A 245 20.36 -2.73 -7.17
CA LEU A 245 18.94 -2.56 -6.84
C LEU A 245 18.54 -3.32 -5.56
N ARG A 246 19.12 -4.52 -5.34
CA ARG A 246 18.92 -5.25 -4.08
C ARG A 246 19.52 -4.54 -2.86
N LYS A 247 20.59 -3.77 -3.02
CA LYS A 247 21.13 -2.94 -1.94
C LYS A 247 20.20 -1.77 -1.61
N VAL A 248 19.54 -1.21 -2.61
CA VAL A 248 18.58 -0.13 -2.43
C VAL A 248 17.27 -0.67 -1.82
N VAL A 249 16.74 -1.78 -2.35
CA VAL A 249 15.47 -2.38 -1.91
C VAL A 249 15.69 -3.83 -1.49
N GLY A 250 15.53 -4.13 -0.21
CA GLY A 250 15.64 -5.45 0.42
C GLY A 250 16.87 -5.64 1.30
N LYS A 251 17.97 -4.92 1.07
CA LYS A 251 19.20 -4.99 1.88
C LYS A 251 19.67 -3.61 2.36
N GLY A 252 18.88 -2.57 2.11
CA GLY A 252 19.11 -1.22 2.63
C GLY A 252 18.48 -1.01 3.99
N GLY A 253 18.45 0.23 4.45
CA GLY A 253 17.78 0.62 5.69
C GLY A 253 18.34 -0.04 6.94
N LEU A 254 17.48 -0.42 7.88
CA LEU A 254 17.90 -1.06 9.14
C LEU A 254 18.70 -2.33 8.88
N VAL A 255 18.32 -3.13 7.88
CA VAL A 255 19.06 -4.36 7.51
C VAL A 255 20.54 -4.08 7.24
N ALA A 256 20.85 -2.97 6.58
CA ALA A 256 22.25 -2.61 6.27
C ALA A 256 23.08 -2.29 7.51
N TYR A 257 22.46 -1.79 8.58
CA TYR A 257 23.13 -1.43 9.83
C TYR A 257 23.16 -2.55 10.87
N THR A 258 22.12 -3.39 10.89
CA THR A 258 21.84 -4.30 12.02
C THR A 258 21.69 -5.77 11.62
N GLY A 259 21.63 -6.06 10.30
CA GLY A 259 21.39 -7.40 9.77
C GLY A 259 19.93 -7.87 9.82
N THR A 260 19.01 -7.08 10.37
CA THR A 260 17.58 -7.42 10.49
C THR A 260 16.67 -6.27 10.06
N SER A 261 15.50 -6.61 9.50
CA SER A 261 14.41 -5.67 9.23
C SER A 261 13.36 -5.64 10.35
N ASP A 262 13.47 -6.51 11.34
CA ASP A 262 12.56 -6.49 12.50
C ASP A 262 12.94 -5.38 13.47
N VAL A 263 12.10 -4.34 13.53
CA VAL A 263 12.31 -3.18 14.40
C VAL A 263 12.41 -3.58 15.88
N ARG A 264 11.75 -4.66 16.30
CA ARG A 264 11.82 -5.16 17.68
C ARG A 264 13.22 -5.69 18.00
N GLU A 265 13.81 -6.46 17.07
CA GLU A 265 15.18 -6.96 17.22
C GLU A 265 16.20 -5.81 17.21
N VAL A 266 15.99 -4.78 16.36
CA VAL A 266 16.83 -3.58 16.34
C VAL A 266 16.80 -2.86 17.71
N LYS A 267 15.61 -2.73 18.31
CA LYS A 267 15.46 -2.16 19.68
C LYS A 267 16.18 -3.00 20.74
N GLU A 268 16.11 -4.32 20.64
CA GLU A 268 16.83 -5.21 21.56
C GLU A 268 18.35 -5.06 21.44
N GLN A 269 18.86 -4.94 20.20
CA GLN A 269 20.28 -4.67 19.95
C GLN A 269 20.68 -3.31 20.56
N ALA A 270 19.90 -2.27 20.32
CA ALA A 270 20.12 -0.94 20.87
C ALA A 270 20.14 -0.95 22.43
N ALA A 271 19.17 -1.65 23.05
CA ALA A 271 19.09 -1.81 24.49
C ALA A 271 20.30 -2.56 25.09
N LYS A 272 20.94 -3.43 24.32
CA LYS A 272 22.20 -4.12 24.69
C LYS A 272 23.46 -3.26 24.47
N GLY A 273 23.29 -2.01 24.03
CA GLY A 273 24.37 -1.03 23.85
C GLY A 273 24.96 -1.00 22.44
N ASP A 274 24.31 -1.60 21.45
CA ASP A 274 24.72 -1.48 20.05
C ASP A 274 24.45 -0.06 19.55
N ARG A 275 25.55 0.69 19.34
CA ARG A 275 25.48 2.09 18.86
C ARG A 275 24.98 2.20 17.43
N SER A 276 25.28 1.22 16.57
CA SER A 276 24.83 1.21 15.18
C SER A 276 23.30 1.03 15.13
N ALA A 277 22.77 0.09 15.91
CA ALA A 277 21.34 -0.15 16.03
C ALA A 277 20.61 1.10 16.59
N THR A 278 21.14 1.71 17.64
CA THR A 278 20.58 2.95 18.23
C THR A 278 20.53 4.07 17.18
N LEU A 279 21.66 4.33 16.50
CA LEU A 279 21.75 5.39 15.51
C LEU A 279 20.84 5.16 14.32
N ALA A 280 20.75 3.90 13.83
CA ALA A 280 19.88 3.55 12.71
C ALA A 280 18.40 3.69 13.08
N TYR A 281 17.98 3.23 14.25
CA TYR A 281 16.61 3.36 14.72
C TYR A 281 16.17 4.82 14.87
N GLU A 282 16.99 5.64 15.56
CA GLU A 282 16.75 7.07 15.73
C GLU A 282 16.83 7.83 14.40
N GLY A 283 17.76 7.43 13.53
CA GLY A 283 17.94 8.01 12.19
C GLY A 283 16.72 7.76 11.28
N MET A 284 16.12 6.58 11.36
CA MET A 284 14.89 6.28 10.63
C MET A 284 13.74 7.18 11.12
N ALA A 285 13.54 7.30 12.43
CA ALA A 285 12.52 8.19 13.01
C ALA A 285 12.76 9.67 12.65
N TYR A 286 14.03 10.11 12.65
CA TYR A 286 14.41 11.45 12.23
C TYR A 286 14.10 11.69 10.74
N GLY A 287 14.39 10.72 9.87
CA GLY A 287 14.07 10.79 8.45
C GLY A 287 12.56 10.96 8.21
N VAL A 288 11.73 10.15 8.89
CA VAL A 288 10.26 10.28 8.82
C VAL A 288 9.80 11.67 9.27
N ALA A 289 10.30 12.16 10.39
CA ALA A 289 9.92 13.47 10.91
C ALA A 289 10.32 14.61 9.95
N ARG A 290 11.49 14.52 9.32
CA ARG A 290 11.95 15.47 8.31
C ARG A 290 11.03 15.49 7.10
N ASP A 291 10.62 14.35 6.61
CA ASP A 291 9.72 14.25 5.45
C ASP A 291 8.29 14.71 5.79
N ILE A 292 7.81 14.49 7.02
CA ILE A 292 6.58 15.12 7.51
C ILE A 292 6.68 16.65 7.44
N GLY A 293 7.82 17.23 7.85
CA GLY A 293 8.07 18.67 7.72
C GLY A 293 8.07 19.15 6.26
N ALA A 294 8.62 18.35 5.34
CA ALA A 294 8.57 18.66 3.91
C ALA A 294 7.13 18.64 3.36
N MET A 295 6.32 17.67 3.77
CA MET A 295 4.90 17.60 3.38
C MET A 295 4.08 18.73 4.00
N ALA A 296 4.43 19.24 5.19
CA ALA A 296 3.82 20.44 5.75
C ALA A 296 4.06 21.67 4.86
N ALA A 297 5.27 21.79 4.30
CA ALA A 297 5.59 22.84 3.34
C ALA A 297 4.79 22.68 2.03
N ALA A 298 4.63 21.44 1.53
CA ALA A 298 3.83 21.14 0.35
C ALA A 298 2.36 21.57 0.54
N LEU A 299 1.81 21.44 1.76
CA LEU A 299 0.47 21.90 2.14
C LEU A 299 0.42 23.39 2.56
N SER A 300 1.54 24.13 2.45
CA SER A 300 1.65 25.52 2.87
C SER A 300 1.24 25.74 4.34
N GLY A 301 1.55 24.77 5.20
CA GLY A 301 1.24 24.76 6.63
C GLY A 301 -0.24 24.52 6.98
N ARG A 302 -1.10 24.26 6.00
CA ARG A 302 -2.53 23.96 6.21
C ARG A 302 -2.71 22.47 6.47
N VAL A 303 -2.52 22.05 7.71
CA VAL A 303 -2.54 20.65 8.14
C VAL A 303 -3.51 20.50 9.30
N ASP A 304 -4.56 19.69 9.12
CA ASP A 304 -5.55 19.42 10.17
C ASP A 304 -5.04 18.38 11.17
N ALA A 305 -4.36 17.33 10.68
CA ALA A 305 -3.66 16.36 11.53
C ALA A 305 -2.52 15.66 10.77
N ILE A 306 -1.60 15.09 11.55
CA ILE A 306 -0.57 14.15 11.09
C ILE A 306 -1.02 12.74 11.48
N LEU A 307 -1.13 11.84 10.50
CA LEU A 307 -1.57 10.47 10.70
C LEU A 307 -0.36 9.54 10.61
N VAL A 308 -0.12 8.76 11.67
CA VAL A 308 0.95 7.75 11.72
C VAL A 308 0.32 6.37 11.67
N THR A 309 0.70 5.57 10.66
CA THR A 309 0.13 4.24 10.42
C THR A 309 1.20 3.25 9.97
N GLY A 310 0.82 2.01 9.67
CA GLY A 310 1.74 0.93 9.31
C GLY A 310 2.17 0.09 10.51
N GLY A 311 2.91 -0.98 10.25
CA GLY A 311 3.30 -1.95 11.28
C GLY A 311 4.22 -1.37 12.37
N VAL A 312 5.09 -0.41 12.01
CA VAL A 312 5.99 0.24 12.97
C VAL A 312 5.24 1.20 13.90
N ALA A 313 4.03 1.64 13.54
CA ALA A 313 3.22 2.50 14.41
C ALA A 313 2.73 1.79 15.71
N TYR A 314 2.88 0.47 15.81
CA TYR A 314 2.71 -0.25 17.09
C TYR A 314 3.84 0.04 18.09
N ASP A 315 4.99 0.53 17.63
CA ASP A 315 6.11 0.91 18.49
C ASP A 315 5.92 2.34 19.01
N SER A 316 5.43 2.45 20.24
CA SER A 316 5.19 3.76 20.90
C SER A 316 6.47 4.61 21.08
N ASP A 317 7.64 3.98 21.23
CA ASP A 317 8.91 4.70 21.37
C ASP A 317 9.29 5.34 20.03
N PHE A 318 9.14 4.58 18.93
CA PHE A 318 9.36 5.12 17.59
C PHE A 318 8.41 6.28 17.29
N VAL A 319 7.12 6.09 17.56
CA VAL A 319 6.11 7.13 17.38
C VAL A 319 6.46 8.38 18.21
N SER A 320 6.89 8.20 19.45
CA SER A 320 7.32 9.31 20.32
C SER A 320 8.52 10.07 19.77
N LEU A 321 9.49 9.37 19.15
CA LEU A 321 10.64 10.00 18.48
C LEU A 321 10.21 10.89 17.31
N VAL A 322 9.23 10.45 16.53
CA VAL A 322 8.64 11.23 15.43
C VAL A 322 7.83 12.40 16.00
N GLN A 323 6.87 12.10 16.90
CA GLN A 323 5.91 13.07 17.43
C GLN A 323 6.59 14.29 18.07
N ARG A 324 7.62 14.08 18.87
CA ARG A 324 8.39 15.19 19.50
C ARG A 324 8.95 16.19 18.49
N ARG A 325 9.21 15.76 17.25
CA ARG A 325 9.76 16.61 16.19
C ARG A 325 8.71 17.30 15.33
N VAL A 326 7.47 16.79 15.30
CA VAL A 326 6.45 17.25 14.34
C VAL A 326 5.18 17.79 14.99
N GLN A 327 4.96 17.59 16.29
CA GLN A 327 3.75 18.01 17.01
C GLN A 327 3.47 19.53 16.98
N TRP A 328 4.48 20.32 16.61
CA TRP A 328 4.34 21.76 16.40
C TRP A 328 3.62 22.12 15.10
N ILE A 329 3.51 21.16 14.15
CA ILE A 329 2.83 21.34 12.85
C ILE A 329 1.32 21.18 13.05
N ALA A 330 0.89 20.06 13.62
CA ALA A 330 -0.51 19.70 13.85
C ALA A 330 -0.62 18.56 14.87
N PRO A 331 -1.82 18.23 15.39
CA PRO A 331 -2.06 17.05 16.21
C PRO A 331 -1.60 15.77 15.50
N VAL A 332 -0.99 14.84 16.26
CA VAL A 332 -0.55 13.54 15.76
C VAL A 332 -1.55 12.47 16.19
N LEU A 333 -2.19 11.84 15.25
CA LEU A 333 -3.11 10.73 15.44
C LEU A 333 -2.45 9.43 14.98
N VAL A 334 -2.58 8.36 15.76
CA VAL A 334 -1.87 7.10 15.53
C VAL A 334 -2.87 5.98 15.24
N TYR A 335 -2.71 5.36 14.07
CA TYR A 335 -3.54 4.26 13.56
C TYR A 335 -2.63 3.06 13.24
N PRO A 336 -2.21 2.26 14.23
CA PRO A 336 -1.27 1.17 14.01
C PRO A 336 -1.85 0.09 13.11
N GLY A 337 -1.03 -0.48 12.23
CA GLY A 337 -1.41 -1.55 11.33
C GLY A 337 -1.60 -1.09 9.89
N GLU A 338 -1.90 -2.04 9.02
CA GLU A 338 -2.04 -1.78 7.58
C GLU A 338 -3.50 -1.79 7.13
N ASP A 339 -4.38 -2.46 7.86
CA ASP A 339 -5.83 -2.61 7.62
C ASP A 339 -6.22 -2.82 6.13
N GLU A 340 -5.35 -3.53 5.36
CA GLU A 340 -5.51 -3.69 3.92
C GLU A 340 -6.80 -4.46 3.56
N MET A 341 -7.14 -5.49 4.33
CA MET A 341 -8.31 -6.32 4.03
C MET A 341 -9.62 -5.55 4.25
N PRO A 342 -9.81 -4.83 5.38
CA PRO A 342 -10.95 -3.93 5.53
C PRO A 342 -10.98 -2.83 4.46
N ALA A 343 -9.84 -2.24 4.10
CA ALA A 343 -9.77 -1.19 3.09
C ALA A 343 -10.23 -1.67 1.70
N LEU A 344 -9.85 -2.89 1.30
CA LEU A 344 -10.33 -3.51 0.06
C LEU A 344 -11.85 -3.74 0.10
N ALA A 345 -12.35 -4.33 1.18
CA ALA A 345 -13.77 -4.61 1.34
C ALA A 345 -14.61 -3.31 1.34
N GLU A 346 -14.17 -2.28 2.08
CA GLU A 346 -14.83 -0.99 2.16
C GLU A 346 -14.93 -0.30 0.78
N GLY A 347 -13.88 -0.39 -0.05
CA GLY A 347 -13.95 0.09 -1.43
C GLY A 347 -15.08 -0.55 -2.21
N ALA A 348 -15.20 -1.88 -2.16
CA ALA A 348 -16.30 -2.58 -2.81
C ALA A 348 -17.66 -2.21 -2.20
N PHE A 349 -17.78 -2.14 -0.88
CA PHE A 349 -19.04 -1.76 -0.22
C PHE A 349 -19.50 -0.35 -0.61
N ARG A 350 -18.60 0.63 -0.70
CA ARG A 350 -18.96 1.99 -1.14
C ARG A 350 -19.58 1.99 -2.53
N VAL A 351 -19.05 1.20 -3.45
CA VAL A 351 -19.64 1.06 -4.79
C VAL A 351 -20.98 0.32 -4.74
N LEU A 352 -21.06 -0.82 -4.04
CA LEU A 352 -22.29 -1.59 -3.93
C LEU A 352 -23.44 -0.83 -3.26
N ARG A 353 -23.12 0.09 -2.33
CA ARG A 353 -24.08 0.98 -1.65
C ARG A 353 -24.42 2.24 -2.45
N GLY A 354 -23.70 2.51 -3.55
CA GLY A 354 -23.87 3.73 -4.35
C GLY A 354 -23.25 4.98 -3.71
N GLU A 355 -22.38 4.82 -2.72
CA GLU A 355 -21.65 5.89 -2.03
C GLU A 355 -20.43 6.37 -2.84
N GLU A 356 -19.89 5.51 -3.71
CA GLU A 356 -18.79 5.79 -4.62
C GLU A 356 -19.14 5.29 -6.03
N ARG A 357 -18.83 6.08 -7.05
CA ARG A 357 -18.95 5.60 -8.43
C ARG A 357 -17.72 4.78 -8.78
N GLN A 358 -17.93 3.54 -9.24
CA GLN A 358 -16.85 2.73 -9.76
C GLN A 358 -16.13 3.44 -10.92
N LYS A 359 -14.82 3.27 -10.97
CA LYS A 359 -13.98 3.79 -12.05
C LYS A 359 -13.72 2.72 -13.10
N ILE A 360 -13.55 3.15 -14.33
CA ILE A 360 -13.15 2.31 -15.46
C ILE A 360 -11.70 2.64 -15.79
N TYR A 361 -10.85 1.63 -15.84
CA TYR A 361 -9.41 1.82 -16.01
C TYR A 361 -9.07 2.55 -17.32
N SER A 362 -9.72 2.20 -18.44
CA SER A 362 -9.48 2.82 -19.74
C SER A 362 -9.76 4.33 -19.81
N ASP A 363 -10.58 4.86 -18.88
CA ASP A 363 -10.86 6.29 -18.84
C ASP A 363 -9.65 7.12 -18.36
N TYR A 364 -8.68 6.47 -17.71
CA TYR A 364 -7.52 7.12 -17.08
C TYR A 364 -6.19 6.68 -17.69
N ALA A 365 -6.11 5.47 -18.22
CA ALA A 365 -4.91 4.95 -18.86
C ALA A 365 -4.67 5.69 -20.18
N THR A 366 -3.94 6.78 -20.13
CA THR A 366 -3.44 7.42 -21.34
C THR A 366 -2.37 6.52 -21.94
N GLY A 367 -2.68 5.91 -23.10
CA GLY A 367 -1.78 5.03 -23.82
C GLY A 367 -0.40 5.65 -24.00
N GLY A 368 0.52 5.22 -23.18
CA GLY A 368 1.93 5.57 -23.21
C GLY A 368 2.72 4.29 -23.10
N ASP A 369 3.17 3.75 -24.23
CA ASP A 369 4.37 2.92 -24.27
C ASP A 369 5.53 3.79 -23.74
N ARG A 370 5.90 3.59 -22.45
CA ARG A 370 7.17 4.06 -21.89
C ARG A 370 7.99 2.85 -21.50
#